data_713aa7bf4e0217f360030e2864a59487
#
_entry.id   713aa7bf4e0217f360030e2864a59487
#
_cell.length_a   1.000
_cell.length_b   1.000
_cell.length_c   1.000
_cell.angle_alpha   90.00
_cell.angle_beta   90.00
_cell.angle_gamma   90.00
#
_symmetry.space_group_name_H-M   'P 1'
#
loop_
_entity.id
_entity.type
_entity.pdbx_description
1 polymer ?
#
loop_
_entity_poly.entity_id
_entity_poly.type
_entity_poly.pdbx_seq_one_letter_code
_entity_poly.pdbx_strand_id
1 'polypeptide(L)'
;MVIRKKATENEIYIDKISALLDILELNYKDISLYILAFIHRSIVNEKPDFAPKHNERLEFLXDAVLELTITDYLYRHFPEKTEXDLTDIRSALVRGRNLANISKKLXLSSHLILXKXEELGXXKDNDYLLANVLEALIXAIYIDLXIEKTKNFIEKHIYSTLNEILEKNLTKDFKTVVQEYAQEKFDITPHYEVLKESXPDHNKDFTVGIYLKEKLIXEXIXSSKKKAQESAAEQGYNNIKK
;
A
#
# COMPACT_ATOMS: atom_id res chain seq x y z
N MET A 1 -43.91 23.62 -9.08
CA MET A 1 -43.10 22.85 -8.11
C MET A 1 -42.45 21.71 -8.86
N VAL A 2 -41.14 21.83 -9.20
CA VAL A 2 -40.41 20.79 -9.93
C VAL A 2 -40.00 19.72 -8.89
N ILE A 3 -40.61 18.55 -8.92
CA ILE A 3 -40.22 17.42 -8.09
C ILE A 3 -38.87 16.95 -8.64
N ARG A 4 -37.76 17.32 -8.00
CA ARG A 4 -36.45 16.73 -8.33
C ARG A 4 -36.53 15.25 -8.01
N LYS A 5 -36.45 14.43 -9.05
CA LYS A 5 -36.35 12.97 -8.92
C LYS A 5 -35.09 12.67 -8.10
N LYS A 6 -35.22 11.91 -7.03
CA LYS A 6 -34.09 11.52 -6.20
C LYS A 6 -33.15 10.64 -7.06
N ALA A 7 -31.86 11.01 -7.13
CA ALA A 7 -30.88 10.27 -7.92
C ALA A 7 -30.82 8.80 -7.44
N THR A 8 -30.68 7.89 -8.36
CA THR A 8 -30.47 6.49 -8.04
C THR A 8 -29.06 6.30 -7.44
N GLU A 9 -28.86 5.24 -6.69
CA GLU A 9 -27.55 4.93 -6.07
C GLU A 9 -26.45 4.83 -7.14
N ASN A 10 -26.75 4.26 -8.28
CA ASN A 10 -25.84 4.18 -9.43
C ASN A 10 -25.43 5.57 -9.93
N GLU A 11 -26.38 6.48 -10.11
CA GLU A 11 -26.10 7.85 -10.56
C GLU A 11 -25.19 8.57 -9.58
N ILE A 12 -25.39 8.40 -8.28
CA ILE A 12 -24.57 9.00 -7.23
C ILE A 12 -23.10 8.52 -7.34
N TYR A 13 -22.87 7.22 -7.55
CA TYR A 13 -21.51 6.69 -7.69
C TYR A 13 -20.87 7.12 -9.01
N ILE A 14 -21.63 7.17 -10.11
CA ILE A 14 -21.14 7.67 -11.40
C ILE A 14 -20.63 9.11 -11.23
N ASP A 15 -21.45 10.00 -10.68
CA ASP A 15 -21.11 11.42 -10.48
C ASP A 15 -19.86 11.56 -9.58
N LYS A 16 -19.82 10.78 -8.51
CA LYS A 16 -18.73 10.82 -7.51
C LYS A 16 -17.40 10.36 -8.10
N ILE A 17 -17.41 9.24 -8.84
CA ILE A 17 -16.20 8.69 -9.46
C ILE A 17 -15.77 9.57 -10.64
N SER A 18 -16.71 10.06 -11.46
CA SER A 18 -16.43 10.98 -12.55
C SER A 18 -15.70 12.24 -12.05
N ALA A 19 -16.19 12.85 -10.96
CA ALA A 19 -15.56 14.01 -10.34
C ALA A 19 -14.12 13.70 -9.86
N LEU A 20 -13.88 12.51 -9.31
CA LEU A 20 -12.54 12.08 -8.93
C LEU A 20 -11.63 11.96 -10.17
N LEU A 21 -12.13 11.34 -11.25
CA LEU A 21 -11.33 11.13 -12.48
C LEU A 21 -10.98 12.47 -13.13
N ASP A 22 -11.87 13.47 -13.06
CA ASP A 22 -11.60 14.84 -13.52
C ASP A 22 -10.45 15.46 -12.70
N ILE A 23 -10.47 15.31 -11.37
CA ILE A 23 -9.40 15.79 -10.48
C ILE A 23 -8.07 15.08 -10.81
N LEU A 24 -8.11 13.79 -11.15
CA LEU A 24 -6.93 13.00 -11.51
C LEU A 24 -6.49 13.23 -12.98
N GLU A 25 -7.21 14.06 -13.74
CA GLU A 25 -6.94 14.38 -15.14
C GLU A 25 -7.01 13.14 -16.06
N LEU A 26 -7.94 12.24 -15.76
CA LEU A 26 -8.14 10.99 -16.49
C LEU A 26 -9.36 11.09 -17.43
N ASN A 27 -9.10 11.16 -18.73
CA ASN A 27 -10.14 11.17 -19.78
C ASN A 27 -10.60 9.72 -20.06
N TYR A 28 -11.46 9.20 -19.21
CA TYR A 28 -11.93 7.82 -19.28
C TYR A 28 -12.90 7.58 -20.45
N LYS A 29 -13.01 6.31 -20.88
CA LYS A 29 -13.95 5.82 -21.91
C LYS A 29 -15.08 5.00 -21.28
N ASP A 30 -14.75 4.19 -20.25
CA ASP A 30 -15.71 3.30 -19.56
C ASP A 30 -15.67 3.53 -18.04
N ILE A 31 -16.60 4.35 -17.56
CA ILE A 31 -16.74 4.68 -16.13
C ILE A 31 -16.96 3.43 -15.25
N SER A 32 -17.55 2.36 -15.82
CA SER A 32 -17.87 1.14 -15.06
C SER A 32 -16.61 0.44 -14.53
N LEU A 33 -15.49 0.52 -15.26
CA LEU A 33 -14.19 -0.02 -14.80
C LEU A 33 -13.70 0.70 -13.56
N TYR A 34 -13.89 2.03 -13.53
CA TYR A 34 -13.45 2.85 -12.40
C TYR A 34 -14.36 2.66 -11.18
N ILE A 35 -15.67 2.56 -11.38
CA ILE A 35 -16.60 2.21 -10.29
C ILE A 35 -16.19 0.85 -9.69
N LEU A 36 -15.95 -0.15 -10.56
CA LEU A 36 -15.51 -1.49 -10.12
C LEU A 36 -14.24 -1.43 -9.26
N ALA A 37 -13.29 -0.55 -9.59
CA ALA A 37 -12.04 -0.39 -8.81
C ALA A 37 -12.31 -0.01 -7.35
N PHE A 38 -13.42 0.70 -7.07
CA PHE A 38 -13.79 1.14 -5.73
C PHE A 38 -14.72 0.17 -4.99
N ILE A 39 -15.23 -0.89 -5.66
CA ILE A 39 -16.13 -1.87 -5.05
C ILE A 39 -15.33 -2.91 -4.26
N HIS A 40 -15.47 -2.88 -2.95
CA HIS A 40 -14.92 -3.90 -2.06
C HIS A 40 -15.82 -5.14 -2.03
N ARG A 41 -15.26 -6.33 -1.84
CA ARG A 41 -15.99 -7.60 -1.82
C ARG A 41 -17.14 -7.66 -0.80
N SER A 42 -17.08 -6.89 0.27
CA SER A 42 -18.11 -6.89 1.32
C SER A 42 -19.49 -6.47 0.80
N ILE A 43 -19.54 -5.55 -0.17
CA ILE A 43 -20.82 -5.05 -0.71
C ILE A 43 -21.52 -6.07 -1.64
N VAL A 44 -20.77 -7.00 -2.23
CA VAL A 44 -21.29 -7.97 -3.21
C VAL A 44 -22.44 -8.81 -2.61
N ASN A 45 -22.27 -9.26 -1.37
CA ASN A 45 -23.29 -10.05 -0.67
C ASN A 45 -24.48 -9.21 -0.19
N GLU A 46 -24.25 -7.93 0.11
CA GLU A 46 -25.31 -7.02 0.58
C GLU A 46 -26.16 -6.50 -0.58
N LYS A 47 -25.53 -6.22 -1.72
CA LYS A 47 -26.18 -5.59 -2.90
C LYS A 47 -25.77 -6.28 -4.22
N PRO A 48 -26.11 -7.56 -4.40
CA PRO A 48 -25.66 -8.30 -5.60
C PRO A 48 -26.17 -7.72 -6.93
N ASP A 49 -27.34 -7.08 -6.94
CA ASP A 49 -27.90 -6.43 -8.14
C ASP A 49 -27.12 -5.17 -8.54
N PHE A 50 -26.58 -4.44 -7.57
CA PHE A 50 -25.78 -3.25 -7.79
C PHE A 50 -24.32 -3.60 -8.09
N ALA A 51 -23.72 -4.48 -7.29
CA ALA A 51 -22.30 -4.82 -7.34
C ALA A 51 -22.11 -6.34 -7.46
N PRO A 52 -22.35 -6.94 -8.65
CA PRO A 52 -22.16 -8.38 -8.83
C PRO A 52 -20.69 -8.81 -8.84
N LYS A 53 -19.76 -7.85 -8.89
CA LYS A 53 -18.30 -8.07 -8.93
C LYS A 53 -17.60 -7.09 -7.98
N HIS A 54 -16.36 -7.39 -7.62
CA HIS A 54 -15.50 -6.56 -6.76
C HIS A 54 -14.11 -6.38 -7.40
N ASN A 55 -13.30 -5.56 -6.79
CA ASN A 55 -12.04 -5.07 -7.36
C ASN A 55 -10.87 -6.07 -7.38
N GLU A 56 -10.95 -7.20 -6.67
CA GLU A 56 -9.79 -8.13 -6.51
C GLU A 56 -9.20 -8.62 -7.85
N ARG A 57 -10.01 -8.73 -8.91
CA ARG A 57 -9.47 -9.12 -10.21
C ARG A 57 -8.70 -8.00 -10.90
N LEU A 58 -9.06 -6.74 -10.62
CA LEU A 58 -8.27 -5.58 -11.08
C LEU A 58 -6.96 -5.51 -10.29
N GLU A 59 -7.03 -5.67 -8.97
CA GLU A 59 -5.86 -5.78 -8.07
C GLU A 59 -4.88 -6.84 -8.59
N PHE A 60 -5.36 -8.05 -8.87
CA PHE A 60 -4.55 -9.16 -9.39
C PHE A 60 -3.78 -8.78 -10.67
N LEU A 61 -4.41 -8.07 -11.60
CA LEU A 61 -3.75 -7.62 -12.82
C LEU A 61 -2.78 -6.41 -12.56
N UNK A 62 -2.98 -5.64 -11.55
CA UNK A 62 -2.23 -4.58 -11.24
C UNK A 62 -0.89 -4.90 -10.86
N ASP A 63 -0.84 -5.97 -10.11
CA ASP A 63 0.49 -6.47 -9.70
C ASP A 63 1.45 -6.59 -10.90
N ALA A 64 1.03 -7.31 -11.90
CA ALA A 64 1.87 -7.54 -13.10
C ALA A 64 2.20 -6.23 -13.83
N VAL A 65 1.24 -5.32 -13.94
CA VAL A 65 1.43 -4.03 -14.64
C VAL A 65 2.38 -3.13 -13.85
N LEU A 66 2.20 -3.06 -12.52
CA LEU A 66 3.09 -2.30 -11.63
C LEU A 66 4.51 -2.86 -11.68
N GLU A 67 4.64 -4.17 -11.52
CA GLU A 67 5.96 -4.81 -11.51
C GLU A 67 6.72 -4.54 -12.81
N LEU A 68 6.07 -4.75 -13.95
CA LEU A 68 6.70 -4.50 -15.27
C LEU A 68 7.07 -3.02 -15.44
N THR A 69 6.13 -2.12 -15.15
CA THR A 69 6.30 -0.69 -15.40
C THR A 69 7.42 -0.11 -14.52
N ILE A 70 7.42 -0.46 -13.24
CA ILE A 70 8.42 0.03 -12.28
C ILE A 70 9.79 -0.59 -12.60
N THR A 71 9.85 -1.88 -12.96
CA THR A 71 11.10 -2.54 -13.35
C THR A 71 11.72 -1.88 -14.58
N ASP A 72 10.92 -1.63 -15.63
CA ASP A 72 11.39 -0.96 -16.86
C ASP A 72 11.93 0.45 -16.55
N TYR A 73 11.19 1.22 -15.70
CA TYR A 73 11.62 2.56 -15.28
C TYR A 73 12.95 2.51 -14.52
N LEU A 74 13.06 1.67 -13.49
CA LEU A 74 14.26 1.58 -12.67
C LEU A 74 15.48 1.13 -13.48
N TYR A 75 15.30 0.13 -14.36
CA TYR A 75 16.35 -0.38 -15.25
C TYR A 75 16.94 0.73 -16.12
N ARG A 76 16.09 1.62 -16.67
CA ARG A 76 16.52 2.70 -17.58
C ARG A 76 17.14 3.89 -16.85
N HIS A 77 16.62 4.21 -15.66
CA HIS A 77 16.99 5.45 -14.96
C HIS A 77 18.13 5.26 -13.96
N PHE A 78 18.47 4.02 -13.59
CA PHE A 78 19.51 3.71 -12.62
C PHE A 78 20.50 2.66 -13.16
N PRO A 79 21.18 2.95 -14.28
CA PRO A 79 22.08 1.96 -14.90
C PRO A 79 23.30 1.60 -14.05
N GLU A 80 23.61 2.40 -13.03
CA GLU A 80 24.74 2.18 -12.10
C GLU A 80 24.37 1.26 -10.92
N LYS A 81 23.07 0.96 -10.73
CA LYS A 81 22.60 0.16 -9.58
C LYS A 81 22.63 -1.34 -9.91
N THR A 82 22.92 -2.14 -8.88
CA THR A 82 22.89 -3.61 -8.97
C THR A 82 21.45 -4.11 -9.01
N GLU A 83 21.26 -5.33 -9.45
CA GLU A 83 19.94 -6.01 -9.42
C GLU A 83 19.33 -6.04 -8.02
N UNK A 84 19.97 -6.15 -7.11
CA UNK A 84 19.59 -6.12 -5.83
C UNK A 84 19.06 -4.88 -5.39
N ASP A 85 19.85 -3.82 -5.63
CA ASP A 85 19.38 -2.46 -5.36
C ASP A 85 18.06 -2.16 -6.06
N LEU A 86 17.96 -2.49 -7.33
CA LEU A 86 16.76 -2.24 -8.13
C LEU A 86 15.55 -3.03 -7.58
N THR A 87 15.76 -4.26 -7.15
CA THR A 87 14.71 -5.09 -6.52
C THR A 87 14.25 -4.51 -5.19
N ASP A 88 15.17 -4.03 -4.37
CA ASP A 88 14.86 -3.35 -3.09
C ASP A 88 14.04 -2.06 -3.33
N ILE A 89 14.46 -1.25 -4.30
CA ILE A 89 13.74 0.00 -4.65
C ILE A 89 12.34 -0.33 -5.17
N ARG A 90 12.22 -1.30 -6.09
CA ARG A 90 10.92 -1.75 -6.61
C ARG A 90 10.01 -2.21 -5.47
N SER A 91 10.52 -3.09 -4.61
CA SER A 91 9.75 -3.61 -3.47
C SER A 91 9.27 -2.49 -2.54
N ALA A 92 10.10 -1.46 -2.32
CA ALA A 92 9.70 -0.31 -1.50
C ALA A 92 8.61 0.54 -2.16
N LEU A 93 8.71 0.75 -3.49
CA LEU A 93 7.73 1.52 -4.26
C LEU A 93 6.35 0.84 -4.26
N VAL A 94 6.30 -0.49 -4.44
CA VAL A 94 5.02 -1.25 -4.48
C VAL A 94 4.55 -1.72 -3.10
N ARG A 95 5.31 -1.45 -2.04
CA ARG A 95 4.94 -1.86 -0.68
C ARG A 95 3.56 -1.29 -0.31
N GLY A 96 2.67 -2.14 0.20
CA GLY A 96 1.29 -1.75 0.56
C GLY A 96 1.20 -0.45 1.38
N ARG A 97 2.13 -0.23 2.31
CA ARG A 97 2.20 1.03 3.09
C ARG A 97 2.44 2.26 2.21
N ASN A 98 3.31 2.15 1.19
CA ASN A 98 3.56 3.25 0.25
C ASN A 98 2.32 3.52 -0.60
N LEU A 99 1.72 2.46 -1.17
CA LEU A 99 0.49 2.56 -1.98
C LEU A 99 -0.67 3.13 -1.15
N ALA A 100 -0.83 2.72 0.11
CA ALA A 100 -1.84 3.26 1.02
C ALA A 100 -1.63 4.76 1.27
N ASN A 101 -0.39 5.20 1.47
CA ASN A 101 -0.07 6.62 1.65
C ASN A 101 -0.41 7.44 0.40
N ILE A 102 -0.15 6.89 -0.80
CA ILE A 102 -0.53 7.52 -2.07
C ILE A 102 -2.07 7.58 -2.17
N SER A 103 -2.78 6.49 -1.87
CA SER A 103 -4.24 6.44 -1.80
C SER A 103 -4.82 7.55 -0.92
N LYS A 104 -4.23 7.74 0.25
CA LYS A 104 -4.64 8.81 1.20
C LYS A 104 -4.43 10.20 0.60
N LYS A 105 -3.28 10.44 0.00
CA LYS A 105 -2.97 11.72 -0.69
C LYS A 105 -3.93 12.01 -1.84
N LEU A 106 -4.46 11.00 -2.50
CA LEU A 106 -5.41 11.11 -3.62
C LEU A 106 -6.88 11.09 -3.18
N UNK A 107 -7.16 10.80 -1.81
CA UNK A 107 -8.36 10.78 -1.34
C UNK A 107 -9.18 9.71 -1.73
N LEU A 108 -8.58 8.66 -2.11
CA LEU A 108 -9.35 7.51 -2.63
C LEU A 108 -10.28 6.91 -1.56
N SER A 109 -9.94 7.02 -0.28
CA SER A 109 -10.73 6.48 0.85
C SER A 109 -12.20 6.94 0.84
N SER A 110 -12.45 8.19 0.47
CA SER A 110 -13.80 8.75 0.41
C SER A 110 -14.68 8.12 -0.67
N HIS A 111 -14.06 7.45 -1.65
CA HIS A 111 -14.74 6.86 -2.81
C HIS A 111 -14.98 5.35 -2.67
N LEU A 112 -14.42 4.71 -1.62
CA LEU A 112 -14.61 3.29 -1.35
C LEU A 112 -16.10 2.94 -1.18
N ILE A 113 -16.52 1.83 -1.78
CA ILE A 113 -17.88 1.30 -1.76
C ILE A 113 -17.83 0.01 -0.92
N LEU A 114 -18.31 0.16 0.33
CA LEU A 114 -18.22 -0.86 1.40
C LEU A 114 -19.58 -1.13 2.01
N UNK A 115 -19.70 -2.24 2.65
CA UNK A 115 -20.80 -2.53 3.39
C UNK A 115 -20.84 -1.63 4.54
N LYS A 116 -22.09 -1.29 4.94
CA LYS A 116 -22.29 -0.34 6.04
C LYS A 116 -21.55 -0.68 7.35
N UNK A 117 -21.31 -1.76 7.55
CA UNK A 117 -20.66 -2.19 8.64
C UNK A 117 -19.23 -1.88 8.70
N GLU A 118 -18.73 -2.07 7.63
CA GLU A 118 -17.32 -1.74 7.43
C GLU A 118 -17.10 -0.23 7.30
N GLU A 119 -18.01 0.46 6.71
CA GLU A 119 -17.97 1.92 6.58
C GLU A 119 -17.97 2.61 7.96
N LEU A 120 -18.73 2.08 8.89
CA LEU A 120 -18.78 2.60 10.27
C LEU A 120 -17.56 2.21 11.11
N GLY A 121 -16.91 1.14 10.74
CA GLY A 121 -15.76 0.60 11.47
C GLY A 121 -14.36 1.11 11.05
N UNK A 122 -14.27 2.04 10.21
CA UNK A 122 -13.12 2.60 9.72
C UNK A 122 -12.35 1.84 8.71
N UNK A 123 -12.87 1.19 8.14
CA UNK A 123 -12.40 0.51 7.15
C UNK A 123 -11.86 1.26 6.09
N LYS A 124 -12.41 2.50 5.97
CA LYS A 124 -11.93 3.48 4.97
C LYS A 124 -10.49 3.92 5.21
N ASP A 125 -10.00 3.80 6.43
CA ASP A 125 -8.62 4.16 6.80
C ASP A 125 -7.69 2.95 6.87
N ASN A 126 -8.16 1.76 6.51
CA ASN A 126 -7.36 0.54 6.51
C ASN A 126 -6.33 0.59 5.37
N ASP A 127 -5.05 0.56 5.70
CA ASP A 127 -3.94 0.64 4.74
C ASP A 127 -4.03 -0.47 3.67
N TYR A 128 -4.46 -1.68 4.04
CA TYR A 128 -4.60 -2.78 3.09
C TYR A 128 -5.66 -2.47 2.02
N LEU A 129 -6.85 -1.99 2.44
CA LEU A 129 -7.93 -1.63 1.50
C LEU A 129 -7.52 -0.44 0.62
N LEU A 130 -6.78 0.52 1.18
CA LEU A 130 -6.30 1.69 0.44
C LEU A 130 -5.24 1.34 -0.61
N ALA A 131 -4.35 0.40 -0.30
CA ALA A 131 -3.39 -0.12 -1.27
C ALA A 131 -4.13 -0.81 -2.42
N ASN A 132 -5.04 -1.73 -2.08
CA ASN A 132 -5.80 -2.52 -3.07
C ASN A 132 -6.63 -1.63 -4.00
N VAL A 133 -7.24 -0.55 -3.48
CA VAL A 133 -8.04 0.36 -4.33
C VAL A 133 -7.14 1.15 -5.31
N LEU A 134 -5.94 1.53 -4.91
CA LEU A 134 -4.99 2.18 -5.82
C LEU A 134 -4.55 1.21 -6.92
N GLU A 135 -4.23 -0.01 -6.55
CA GLU A 135 -3.88 -1.09 -7.50
C GLU A 135 -5.02 -1.33 -8.50
N ALA A 136 -6.26 -1.45 -8.00
CA ALA A 136 -7.45 -1.64 -8.84
C ALA A 136 -7.68 -0.43 -9.76
N LEU A 137 -7.47 0.79 -9.29
CA LEU A 137 -7.57 2.01 -10.10
C LEU A 137 -6.52 2.02 -11.21
N ILE A 138 -5.31 1.66 -10.93
CA ILE A 138 -4.25 1.52 -11.96
C ILE A 138 -4.63 0.45 -13.01
N UNK A 139 -5.23 -0.60 -12.63
CA UNK A 139 -5.59 -1.53 -13.48
C UNK A 139 -6.66 -1.11 -14.26
N ALA A 140 -7.69 -0.27 -13.78
CA ALA A 140 -8.76 0.30 -14.59
C ALA A 140 -8.21 1.25 -15.67
N ILE A 141 -7.28 2.12 -15.29
CA ILE A 141 -6.57 3.01 -16.23
C ILE A 141 -5.92 2.19 -17.36
N TYR A 142 -5.26 1.09 -17.03
CA TYR A 142 -4.57 0.22 -18.00
C TYR A 142 -5.56 -0.38 -19.01
N ILE A 143 -6.65 -0.92 -18.51
CA ILE A 143 -7.67 -1.57 -19.37
C ILE A 143 -8.34 -0.54 -20.29
N ASP A 144 -8.66 0.62 -19.76
CA ASP A 144 -9.42 1.67 -20.47
C ASP A 144 -8.55 2.53 -21.38
N LEU A 145 -7.37 2.90 -20.95
CA LEU A 145 -6.55 3.94 -21.61
C LEU A 145 -5.17 3.46 -22.10
N UNK A 146 -4.77 2.06 -21.78
CA UNK A 146 -3.62 1.57 -22.28
C UNK A 146 -2.42 1.93 -21.48
N ILE A 147 -1.38 1.38 -21.80
CA ILE A 147 -0.14 1.37 -21.03
C ILE A 147 0.49 2.77 -20.88
N GLU A 148 0.46 3.59 -21.89
CA GLU A 148 1.12 4.91 -21.84
C GLU A 148 0.46 5.84 -20.81
N LYS A 149 -0.87 5.85 -20.74
CA LYS A 149 -1.59 6.63 -19.71
C LYS A 149 -1.34 6.07 -18.31
N THR A 150 -1.22 4.76 -18.21
CA THR A 150 -0.88 4.07 -16.95
C THR A 150 0.51 4.47 -16.47
N LYS A 151 1.50 4.45 -17.36
CA LYS A 151 2.87 4.90 -17.07
C LYS A 151 2.88 6.34 -16.55
N ASN A 152 2.16 7.24 -17.20
CA ASN A 152 2.07 8.65 -16.80
C ASN A 152 1.47 8.78 -15.38
N PHE A 153 0.43 8.00 -15.08
CA PHE A 153 -0.19 7.98 -13.74
C PHE A 153 0.79 7.45 -12.69
N ILE A 154 1.47 6.35 -12.98
CA ILE A 154 2.48 5.75 -12.10
C ILE A 154 3.62 6.75 -11.86
N GLU A 155 4.11 7.40 -12.92
CA GLU A 155 5.17 8.41 -12.85
C GLU A 155 4.77 9.58 -11.93
N LYS A 156 3.58 10.12 -12.16
CA LYS A 156 3.08 11.27 -11.40
C LYS A 156 2.90 10.96 -9.91
N HIS A 157 2.44 9.76 -9.56
CA HIS A 157 2.01 9.44 -8.20
C HIS A 157 2.92 8.46 -7.43
N ILE A 158 3.47 7.44 -8.11
CA ILE A 158 4.32 6.44 -7.43
C ILE A 158 5.79 6.91 -7.43
N TYR A 159 6.34 7.31 -8.59
CA TYR A 159 7.74 7.75 -8.62
C TYR A 159 7.97 9.06 -7.86
N SER A 160 6.92 9.85 -7.61
CA SER A 160 7.01 11.02 -6.72
C SER A 160 7.46 10.66 -5.29
N THR A 161 7.30 9.38 -4.88
CA THR A 161 7.75 8.90 -3.56
C THR A 161 9.19 8.37 -3.58
N LEU A 162 9.79 8.22 -4.76
CA LEU A 162 11.11 7.58 -4.93
C LEU A 162 12.22 8.29 -4.14
N ASN A 163 12.29 9.62 -4.25
CA ASN A 163 13.30 10.39 -3.54
C ASN A 163 13.18 10.20 -2.01
N GLU A 164 11.97 10.27 -1.50
CA GLU A 164 11.70 10.03 -0.07
C GLU A 164 12.15 8.61 0.36
N ILE A 165 11.87 7.61 -0.48
CA ILE A 165 12.26 6.21 -0.22
C ILE A 165 13.79 6.10 -0.16
N LEU A 166 14.49 6.70 -1.11
CA LEU A 166 15.96 6.64 -1.17
C LEU A 166 16.62 7.42 -0.01
N GLU A 167 16.15 8.63 0.26
CA GLU A 167 16.69 9.49 1.33
C GLU A 167 16.49 8.88 2.72
N LYS A 168 15.33 8.29 2.96
CA LYS A 168 15.00 7.69 4.27
C LYS A 168 15.44 6.22 4.37
N ASN A 169 16.11 5.69 3.34
CA ASN A 169 16.59 4.30 3.31
C ASN A 169 15.45 3.27 3.52
N LEU A 170 14.25 3.58 2.99
CA LEU A 170 13.04 2.77 3.16
C LEU A 170 13.02 1.53 2.25
N THR A 171 14.04 1.33 1.44
CA THR A 171 14.19 0.18 0.55
C THR A 171 14.38 -1.11 1.36
N LYS A 172 15.10 -1.03 2.49
CA LYS A 172 15.48 -2.20 3.26
C LYS A 172 14.37 -2.69 4.20
N ASP A 173 14.07 -3.98 4.13
CA ASP A 173 13.34 -4.68 5.19
C ASP A 173 14.39 -5.19 6.19
N PHE A 174 14.63 -4.38 7.23
CA PHE A 174 15.67 -4.72 8.21
C PHE A 174 15.41 -6.04 8.95
N LYS A 175 14.18 -6.51 9.05
CA LYS A 175 13.90 -7.83 9.65
C LYS A 175 14.51 -8.94 8.79
N THR A 176 14.32 -8.86 7.47
CA THR A 176 14.92 -9.79 6.51
C THR A 176 16.44 -9.66 6.49
N VAL A 177 16.94 -8.43 6.40
CA VAL A 177 18.40 -8.13 6.37
C VAL A 177 19.10 -8.70 7.61
N VAL A 178 18.53 -8.50 8.79
CA VAL A 178 19.10 -9.03 10.06
C VAL A 178 19.04 -10.56 10.07
N GLN A 179 17.95 -11.13 9.60
CA GLN A 179 17.78 -12.59 9.54
C GLN A 179 18.84 -13.23 8.63
N GLU A 180 19.00 -12.70 7.43
CA GLU A 180 20.01 -13.19 6.46
C GLU A 180 21.42 -13.04 7.02
N TYR A 181 21.75 -11.87 7.57
CA TYR A 181 23.07 -11.61 8.16
C TYR A 181 23.37 -12.57 9.33
N ALA A 182 22.41 -12.73 10.23
CA ALA A 182 22.57 -13.60 11.41
C ALA A 182 22.68 -15.08 11.00
N GLN A 183 21.92 -15.49 9.98
CA GLN A 183 22.00 -16.85 9.44
C GLN A 183 23.34 -17.10 8.76
N GLU A 184 23.79 -16.15 7.92
CA GLU A 184 25.08 -16.26 7.20
C GLU A 184 26.29 -16.30 8.14
N LYS A 185 26.33 -15.40 9.14
CA LYS A 185 27.51 -15.19 9.98
C LYS A 185 27.55 -16.08 11.21
N PHE A 186 26.40 -16.44 11.76
CA PHE A 186 26.31 -17.09 13.07
C PHE A 186 25.51 -18.38 13.05
N ASP A 187 24.84 -18.69 11.93
CA ASP A 187 23.88 -19.80 11.79
C ASP A 187 22.75 -19.73 12.84
N ILE A 188 22.21 -18.52 13.03
CA ILE A 188 21.18 -18.21 14.05
C ILE A 188 20.01 -17.46 13.37
N THR A 189 18.78 -17.80 13.76
CA THR A 189 17.59 -17.02 13.41
C THR A 189 17.29 -16.04 14.55
N PRO A 190 17.26 -14.71 14.28
CA PRO A 190 16.88 -13.73 15.29
C PRO A 190 15.43 -13.91 15.72
N HIS A 191 15.14 -13.59 16.98
CA HIS A 191 13.75 -13.55 17.45
C HIS A 191 13.46 -12.24 18.16
N TYR A 192 12.17 -11.93 18.34
CA TYR A 192 11.68 -10.66 18.87
C TYR A 192 10.77 -10.94 20.06
N GLU A 193 11.02 -10.25 21.16
CA GLU A 193 10.20 -10.36 22.38
C GLU A 193 9.60 -8.99 22.75
N VAL A 194 8.33 -8.98 23.15
CA VAL A 194 7.71 -7.79 23.75
C VAL A 194 8.14 -7.73 25.21
N LEU A 195 9.03 -6.81 25.53
CA LEU A 195 9.60 -6.65 26.87
C LEU A 195 8.66 -5.87 27.79
N LYS A 196 7.91 -4.90 27.22
CA LYS A 196 7.04 -4.04 27.99
C LYS A 196 5.91 -3.48 27.10
N GLU A 197 4.71 -3.38 27.67
CA GLU A 197 3.57 -2.64 27.11
C GLU A 197 3.18 -1.55 28.12
N SER A 198 3.12 -0.34 27.68
CA SER A 198 2.86 0.83 28.54
C SER A 198 1.80 1.76 27.98
N UNK A 199 1.15 2.34 28.83
CA UNK A 199 0.20 3.25 28.40
C UNK A 199 -1.13 2.62 28.38
N PRO A 200 -2.17 3.63 28.44
CA PRO A 200 -3.56 3.18 28.30
C PRO A 200 -3.86 2.70 26.86
N ASP A 201 -4.93 1.97 26.69
CA ASP A 201 -5.27 1.26 25.44
C ASP A 201 -5.29 2.16 24.17
N HIS A 202 -5.60 3.44 24.33
CA HIS A 202 -5.66 4.39 23.22
C HIS A 202 -4.31 5.05 22.88
N ASN A 203 -3.24 4.78 23.62
CA ASN A 203 -1.90 5.34 23.38
C ASN A 203 -0.81 4.38 23.87
N LYS A 204 -0.92 3.10 23.49
CA LYS A 204 0.02 2.04 23.90
C LYS A 204 1.38 2.17 23.19
N ASP A 205 2.43 2.10 23.98
CA ASP A 205 3.78 1.90 23.49
C ASP A 205 4.25 0.47 23.80
N PHE A 206 4.98 -0.09 22.84
CA PHE A 206 5.52 -1.46 22.90
C PHE A 206 7.04 -1.38 22.88
N THR A 207 7.67 -1.85 23.95
CA THR A 207 9.12 -2.07 23.96
C THR A 207 9.38 -3.48 23.46
N VAL A 208 10.12 -3.58 22.34
CA VAL A 208 10.47 -4.87 21.72
C VAL A 208 11.99 -5.02 21.71
N GLY A 209 12.46 -6.17 22.17
CA GLY A 209 13.86 -6.58 22.05
C GLY A 209 14.07 -7.49 20.86
N ILE A 210 15.18 -7.32 20.14
CA ILE A 210 15.68 -8.27 19.16
C ILE A 210 16.82 -9.08 19.79
N TYR A 211 16.81 -10.40 19.60
CA TYR A 211 17.74 -11.32 20.21
C TYR A 211 18.45 -12.21 19.19
N LEU A 212 19.72 -12.49 19.43
CA LEU A 212 20.47 -13.58 18.80
C LEU A 212 20.76 -14.62 19.88
N LYS A 213 20.07 -15.76 19.80
CA LYS A 213 19.94 -16.72 20.92
C LYS A 213 19.43 -15.97 22.16
N GLU A 214 20.17 -16.03 23.27
CA GLU A 214 19.79 -15.39 24.53
C GLU A 214 20.33 -13.94 24.65
N LYS A 215 21.13 -13.50 23.71
CA LYS A 215 21.77 -12.16 23.76
C LYS A 215 20.84 -11.10 23.18
N LEU A 216 20.43 -10.15 23.99
CA LEU A 216 19.71 -8.93 23.58
C LEU A 216 20.66 -8.05 22.74
N ILE A 217 20.21 -7.66 21.55
CA ILE A 217 20.97 -6.81 20.61
C ILE A 217 20.52 -5.34 20.63
N UNK A 218 19.16 -5.08 20.64
CA UNK A 218 18.59 -3.82 20.57
C UNK A 218 17.29 -3.89 21.13
N GLU A 219 16.89 -2.71 21.63
CA GLU A 219 15.49 -2.45 22.01
C GLU A 219 14.94 -1.17 21.34
N UNK A 220 13.67 -1.25 20.93
CA UNK A 220 13.07 -0.16 20.32
C UNK A 220 11.76 -0.02 20.88
N ILE A 221 11.34 1.23 20.93
CA ILE A 221 9.97 1.57 21.36
C ILE A 221 9.17 2.26 20.23
N UNK A 222 8.02 1.62 19.92
CA UNK A 222 7.21 2.21 19.00
C UNK A 222 5.85 2.05 19.46
N SER A 223 4.84 2.78 18.72
CA SER A 223 3.41 2.75 19.04
C SER A 223 2.65 1.48 18.59
N SER A 224 3.33 0.52 18.00
CA SER A 224 2.80 -0.82 17.73
C SER A 224 3.91 -1.87 17.77
N LYS A 225 3.55 -3.12 18.05
CA LYS A 225 4.50 -4.26 18.09
C LYS A 225 5.28 -4.37 16.78
N LYS A 226 4.59 -4.24 15.64
CA LYS A 226 5.22 -4.32 14.30
C LYS A 226 6.27 -3.22 14.11
N LYS A 227 5.91 -1.96 14.39
CA LYS A 227 6.84 -0.82 14.26
C LYS A 227 8.04 -0.97 15.20
N ALA A 228 7.80 -1.43 16.42
CA ALA A 228 8.87 -1.66 17.40
C ALA A 228 9.83 -2.77 16.93
N GLN A 229 9.32 -3.85 16.35
CA GLN A 229 10.13 -4.92 15.74
C GLN A 229 10.97 -4.40 14.57
N GLU A 230 10.37 -3.62 13.66
CA GLU A 230 11.07 -3.03 12.50
C GLU A 230 12.21 -2.11 12.96
N SER A 231 11.95 -1.25 13.95
CA SER A 231 12.96 -0.34 14.52
C SER A 231 14.07 -1.11 15.27
N ALA A 232 13.72 -2.14 16.03
CA ALA A 232 14.67 -3.01 16.72
C ALA A 232 15.56 -3.74 15.72
N ALA A 233 15.00 -4.19 14.59
CA ALA A 233 15.75 -4.83 13.51
C ALA A 233 16.78 -3.87 12.89
N GLU A 234 16.35 -2.66 12.54
CA GLU A 234 17.23 -1.64 11.95
C GLU A 234 18.41 -1.30 12.85
N GLN A 235 18.15 -0.97 14.11
CA GLN A 235 19.19 -0.62 15.07
C GLN A 235 20.04 -1.85 15.45
N GLY A 236 19.40 -3.01 15.58
CA GLY A 236 20.08 -4.27 15.85
C GLY A 236 21.07 -4.63 14.75
N TYR A 237 20.69 -4.47 13.48
CA TYR A 237 21.59 -4.70 12.33
C TYR A 237 22.85 -3.82 12.41
N ASN A 238 22.65 -2.54 12.69
CA ASN A 238 23.77 -1.60 12.82
C ASN A 238 24.72 -1.97 13.97
N ASN A 239 24.22 -2.60 15.01
CA ASN A 239 25.01 -3.05 16.16
C ASN A 239 25.80 -4.36 15.88
N ILE A 240 25.18 -5.31 15.17
CA ILE A 240 25.84 -6.60 14.90
C ILE A 240 26.84 -6.52 13.74
N LYS A 241 26.74 -5.50 12.89
CA LYS A 241 27.64 -5.28 11.75
C LYS A 241 28.97 -4.60 12.16
N LYS A 242 29.01 -3.97 13.31
CA LYS A 242 30.22 -3.36 13.89
C LYS A 242 31.15 -4.41 14.44
#